data_fcb2e7830de3bbe1b78f228c087c2b8f
#
_entry.id   fcb2e7830de3bbe1b78f228c087c2b8f
#
_cell.length_a   1.000
_cell.length_b   1.000
_cell.length_c   1.000
_cell.angle_alpha   90.00
_cell.angle_beta   90.00
_cell.angle_gamma   90.00
#
_symmetry.space_group_name_H-M   'P 1'
#
loop_
_entity.id
_entity.type
_entity.pdbx_description
1 polymer ?
#
loop_
_entity_poly.entity_id
_entity_poly.type
_entity_poly.pdbx_seq_one_letter_code
_entity_poly.pdbx_strand_id
1 'polypeptide(L)'
;MKKVDTIIVGMGIAGICYAETLHQNKKSFYVIDNKKTGSSKIAAGIFNPTVLKRYNMTWNGEEFHKNAIIFFKKIENKYKNQIIFENDILKAFSSFSDQNN
;
A
#
# COMPACT_ATOMS: atom_id res chain seq x y z
N MET A 1 -34.68 -2.19 -4.98
CA MET A 1 -33.34 -1.61 -5.20
C MET A 1 -32.48 -1.88 -3.97
N LYS A 2 -31.31 -2.45 -4.16
CA LYS A 2 -30.41 -2.76 -3.05
C LYS A 2 -29.65 -1.51 -2.63
N LYS A 3 -29.72 -1.13 -1.35
CA LYS A 3 -28.97 0.01 -0.81
C LYS A 3 -27.67 -0.50 -0.19
N VAL A 4 -26.58 0.23 -0.43
CA VAL A 4 -25.28 0.00 0.20
C VAL A 4 -24.70 1.32 0.70
N ASP A 5 -23.80 1.24 1.68
CA ASP A 5 -23.16 2.45 2.25
C ASP A 5 -22.19 3.09 1.25
N THR A 6 -21.50 2.27 0.44
CA THR A 6 -20.44 2.76 -0.45
C THR A 6 -20.41 1.98 -1.75
N ILE A 7 -20.05 2.66 -2.83
CA ILE A 7 -19.67 2.03 -4.10
C ILE A 7 -18.20 2.31 -4.35
N ILE A 8 -17.42 1.25 -4.56
CA ILE A 8 -16.00 1.33 -4.87
C ILE A 8 -15.83 1.14 -6.38
N VAL A 9 -15.22 2.08 -7.04
CA VAL A 9 -14.89 1.99 -8.47
C VAL A 9 -13.41 1.71 -8.63
N GLY A 10 -13.09 0.53 -9.12
CA GLY A 10 -11.72 0.04 -9.27
C GLY A 10 -11.23 -0.78 -8.06
N MET A 11 -10.65 -1.94 -8.36
CA MET A 11 -10.14 -2.89 -7.36
C MET A 11 -8.60 -2.97 -7.41
N GLY A 12 -7.95 -1.81 -7.52
CA GLY A 12 -6.53 -1.66 -7.28
C GLY A 12 -6.20 -1.70 -5.79
N ILE A 13 -4.94 -1.47 -5.41
CA ILE A 13 -4.51 -1.54 -4.00
C ILE A 13 -5.34 -0.62 -3.09
N ALA A 14 -5.64 0.60 -3.53
CA ALA A 14 -6.46 1.54 -2.75
C ALA A 14 -7.90 1.02 -2.56
N GLY A 15 -8.52 0.50 -3.62
CA GLY A 15 -9.86 -0.07 -3.56
C GLY A 15 -9.94 -1.28 -2.64
N ILE A 16 -8.94 -2.17 -2.70
CA ILE A 16 -8.83 -3.34 -1.82
C ILE A 16 -8.69 -2.92 -0.35
N CYS A 17 -7.78 -1.99 -0.04
CA CYS A 17 -7.60 -1.50 1.32
C CYS A 17 -8.85 -0.82 1.86
N TYR A 18 -9.55 -0.06 1.02
CA TYR A 18 -10.79 0.60 1.40
C TYR A 18 -11.92 -0.42 1.64
N ALA A 19 -12.06 -1.41 0.77
CA ALA A 19 -13.02 -2.50 0.94
C ALA A 19 -12.80 -3.27 2.24
N GLU A 20 -11.55 -3.61 2.55
CA GLU A 20 -11.19 -4.29 3.79
C GLU A 20 -11.53 -3.42 5.02
N THR A 21 -11.24 -2.12 4.96
CA THR A 21 -11.60 -1.18 6.04
C THR A 21 -13.11 -1.08 6.23
N LEU A 22 -13.89 -1.02 5.17
CA LEU A 22 -15.35 -1.03 5.23
C LEU A 22 -15.86 -2.34 5.85
N HIS A 23 -15.30 -3.47 5.43
CA HIS A 23 -15.64 -4.78 5.96
C HIS A 23 -15.36 -4.88 7.46
N GLN A 24 -14.20 -4.43 7.93
CA GLN A 24 -13.85 -4.38 9.35
C GLN A 24 -14.81 -3.51 10.17
N ASN A 25 -15.36 -2.46 9.57
CA ASN A 25 -16.34 -1.57 10.18
C ASN A 25 -17.81 -1.98 9.93
N LYS A 26 -18.03 -3.18 9.41
CA LYS A 26 -19.36 -3.75 9.13
C LYS A 26 -20.21 -2.85 8.21
N LYS A 27 -19.56 -2.16 7.29
CA LYS A 27 -20.20 -1.33 6.27
C LYS A 27 -20.43 -2.14 5.00
N SER A 28 -21.58 -1.95 4.39
CA SER A 28 -21.92 -2.57 3.12
C SER A 28 -21.30 -1.82 1.94
N PHE A 29 -20.84 -2.56 0.94
CA PHE A 29 -20.30 -1.94 -0.26
C PHE A 29 -20.54 -2.78 -1.51
N TYR A 30 -20.47 -2.12 -2.64
CA TYR A 30 -20.46 -2.71 -3.98
C TYR A 30 -19.15 -2.35 -4.66
N VAL A 31 -18.63 -3.27 -5.46
CA VAL A 31 -17.40 -3.05 -6.24
C VAL A 31 -17.73 -3.08 -7.72
N ILE A 32 -17.29 -2.06 -8.44
CA ILE A 32 -17.33 -1.98 -9.90
C ILE A 32 -15.89 -1.96 -10.40
N ASP A 33 -15.50 -2.97 -11.16
CA ASP A 33 -14.15 -3.10 -11.69
C ASP A 33 -14.16 -3.64 -13.12
N ASN A 34 -13.29 -3.12 -13.97
CA ASN A 34 -13.17 -3.54 -15.34
C ASN A 34 -12.18 -4.71 -15.56
N LYS A 35 -11.61 -5.22 -14.49
CA LYS A 35 -10.60 -6.30 -14.45
C LYS A 35 -9.31 -6.03 -15.23
N LYS A 36 -9.06 -4.77 -15.63
CA LYS A 36 -7.79 -4.42 -16.27
C LYS A 36 -6.64 -4.49 -15.26
N THR A 37 -5.47 -4.86 -15.73
CA THR A 37 -4.27 -4.90 -14.90
C THR A 37 -3.87 -3.49 -14.48
N GLY A 38 -3.80 -3.26 -13.18
CA GLY A 38 -3.35 -1.98 -12.62
C GLY A 38 -1.84 -1.96 -12.36
N SER A 39 -1.31 -0.77 -12.11
CA SER A 39 0.12 -0.54 -11.86
C SER A 39 0.68 -1.37 -10.69
N SER A 40 -0.08 -1.56 -9.63
CA SER A 40 0.35 -2.35 -8.45
C SER A 40 0.59 -3.82 -8.76
N LYS A 41 -0.11 -4.39 -9.74
CA LYS A 41 0.10 -5.79 -10.17
C LYS A 41 1.37 -5.98 -11.00
N ILE A 42 1.84 -4.92 -11.64
CA ILE A 42 3.04 -4.92 -12.50
C ILE A 42 4.27 -4.49 -11.70
N ALA A 43 4.07 -3.72 -10.62
CA ALA A 43 5.14 -3.21 -9.79
C ALA A 43 5.92 -4.32 -9.08
N ALA A 44 7.15 -4.02 -8.67
CA ALA A 44 8.03 -4.96 -7.96
C ALA A 44 7.56 -5.32 -6.53
N GLY A 45 6.46 -4.73 -6.07
CA GLY A 45 5.93 -4.98 -4.74
C GLY A 45 6.74 -4.35 -3.61
N ILE A 46 7.53 -3.34 -3.92
CA ILE A 46 8.34 -2.61 -2.93
C ILE A 46 7.65 -1.30 -2.57
N PHE A 47 7.53 -1.00 -1.29
CA PHE A 47 7.15 0.33 -0.83
C PHE A 47 8.17 0.85 0.20
N ASN A 48 8.47 2.14 0.08
CA ASN A 48 9.48 2.80 0.88
C ASN A 48 9.04 4.24 1.16
N PRO A 49 9.06 4.70 2.42
CA PRO A 49 8.64 6.07 2.76
C PRO A 49 9.65 7.14 2.36
N THR A 50 10.85 6.76 1.93
CA THR A 50 11.91 7.69 1.55
C THR A 50 12.03 7.90 0.06
N VAL A 51 12.40 9.11 -0.34
CA VAL A 51 12.82 9.43 -1.72
C VAL A 51 14.31 9.12 -1.84
N LEU A 52 14.66 7.97 -2.40
CA LEU A 52 16.05 7.48 -2.48
C LEU A 52 17.01 8.45 -3.17
N LYS A 53 16.53 9.19 -4.16
CA LYS A 53 17.34 10.19 -4.88
C LYS A 53 17.76 11.36 -3.99
N ARG A 54 16.91 11.74 -3.05
CA ARG A 54 17.10 12.93 -2.21
C ARG A 54 17.41 12.60 -0.75
N TYR A 55 17.38 11.31 -0.37
CA TYR A 55 17.58 10.84 0.99
C TYR A 55 16.65 11.47 2.03
N ASN A 56 15.46 11.89 1.62
CA ASN A 56 14.47 12.49 2.50
C ASN A 56 13.17 11.71 2.50
N MET A 57 12.40 11.89 3.58
CA MET A 57 11.09 11.29 3.74
C MET A 57 10.07 11.94 2.79
N THR A 58 9.16 11.14 2.26
CA THR A 58 7.99 11.66 1.54
C THR A 58 7.04 12.38 2.51
N TRP A 59 6.15 13.22 1.98
CA TRP A 59 5.13 13.89 2.79
C TRP A 59 4.33 12.87 3.63
N ASN A 60 4.28 13.08 4.95
CA ASN A 60 3.68 12.14 5.90
C ASN A 60 4.14 10.67 5.76
N GLY A 61 5.28 10.43 5.13
CA GLY A 61 5.75 9.09 4.76
C GLY A 61 5.93 8.17 5.96
N GLU A 62 6.44 8.67 7.07
CA GLU A 62 6.63 7.88 8.29
C GLU A 62 5.29 7.41 8.88
N GLU A 63 4.32 8.31 9.00
CA GLU A 63 2.99 8.00 9.52
C GLU A 63 2.25 7.03 8.60
N PHE A 64 2.25 7.28 7.30
CA PHE A 64 1.61 6.41 6.32
C PHE A 64 2.24 5.02 6.29
N HIS A 65 3.56 4.95 6.34
CA HIS A 65 4.28 3.68 6.37
C HIS A 65 3.93 2.87 7.63
N LYS A 66 3.97 3.50 8.80
CA LYS A 66 3.61 2.87 10.07
C LYS A 66 2.18 2.32 10.05
N ASN A 67 1.23 3.14 9.59
CA ASN A 67 -0.17 2.74 9.48
C ASN A 67 -0.38 1.60 8.48
N ALA A 68 0.33 1.62 7.35
CA ALA A 68 0.30 0.57 6.36
C ALA A 68 0.81 -0.77 6.92
N ILE A 69 1.93 -0.78 7.63
CA ILE A 69 2.48 -1.98 8.27
C ILE A 69 1.46 -2.58 9.26
N ILE A 70 0.87 -1.75 10.12
CA ILE A 70 -0.14 -2.21 11.07
C ILE A 70 -1.34 -2.81 10.35
N PHE A 71 -1.84 -2.16 9.32
CA PHE A 71 -2.99 -2.59 8.53
C PHE A 71 -2.73 -3.94 7.85
N PHE A 72 -1.60 -4.07 7.15
CA PHE A 72 -1.26 -5.31 6.44
C PHE A 72 -0.93 -6.46 7.38
N LYS A 73 -0.33 -6.21 8.54
CA LYS A 73 -0.12 -7.26 9.56
C LYS A 73 -1.43 -7.79 10.12
N LYS A 74 -2.46 -6.96 10.27
CA LYS A 74 -3.80 -7.43 10.62
C LYS A 74 -4.40 -8.34 9.54
N ILE A 75 -4.20 -8.00 8.27
CA ILE A 75 -4.63 -8.83 7.14
C ILE A 75 -3.90 -10.17 7.13
N GLU A 76 -2.57 -10.20 7.35
CA GLU A 76 -1.79 -11.42 7.48
C GLU A 76 -2.38 -12.35 8.55
N ASN A 77 -2.69 -11.81 9.74
CA ASN A 77 -3.26 -12.58 10.83
C ASN A 77 -4.66 -13.11 10.49
N LYS A 78 -5.48 -12.30 9.82
CA LYS A 78 -6.85 -12.68 9.43
C LYS A 78 -6.87 -13.81 8.41
N TYR A 79 -6.03 -13.73 7.39
CA TYR A 79 -5.99 -14.69 6.27
C TYR A 79 -4.93 -15.78 6.42
N LYS A 80 -4.14 -15.76 7.51
CA LYS A 80 -3.08 -16.75 7.79
C LYS A 80 -2.05 -16.87 6.66
N ASN A 81 -1.70 -15.75 6.04
CA ASN A 81 -0.77 -15.71 4.94
C ASN A 81 0.15 -14.49 5.05
N GLN A 82 1.46 -14.73 4.97
CA GLN A 82 2.43 -13.63 5.02
C GLN A 82 2.44 -12.86 3.70
N ILE A 83 2.23 -11.56 3.76
CA ILE A 83 2.19 -10.67 2.58
C ILE A 83 3.19 -9.52 2.68
N ILE A 84 3.69 -9.21 3.89
CA ILE A 84 4.69 -8.16 4.12
C ILE A 84 6.00 -8.78 4.57
N PHE A 85 7.08 -8.35 3.91
CA PHE A 85 8.45 -8.73 4.21
C PHE A 85 9.24 -7.45 4.46
N GLU A 86 9.77 -7.28 5.68
CA GLU A 86 10.59 -6.13 6.05
C GLU A 86 12.04 -6.43 5.67
N ASN A 87 12.62 -5.62 4.80
CA ASN A 87 13.98 -5.74 4.32
C ASN A 87 14.69 -4.39 4.32
N ASP A 88 15.98 -4.40 4.56
CA ASP A 88 16.81 -3.22 4.39
C ASP A 88 17.01 -2.89 2.91
N ILE A 89 17.12 -1.59 2.62
CA ILE A 89 17.39 -1.11 1.27
C ILE A 89 18.84 -0.65 1.21
N LEU A 90 19.61 -1.26 0.31
CA LEU A 90 20.96 -0.86 -0.01
C LEU A 90 20.96 -0.02 -1.28
N LYS A 91 21.54 1.16 -1.21
CA LYS A 91 21.73 2.04 -2.37
C LYS A 91 23.21 2.20 -2.66
N ALA A 92 23.64 1.82 -3.84
CA ALA A 92 24.99 2.11 -4.33
C ALA A 92 25.07 3.60 -4.74
N PHE A 93 26.10 4.29 -4.29
CA PHE A 93 26.36 5.64 -4.73
C PHE A 93 26.91 5.66 -6.15
N SER A 94 26.40 6.55 -6.99
CA SER A 94 26.85 6.73 -8.38
C SER A 94 27.98 7.74 -8.51
N SER A 95 28.18 8.59 -7.48
CA SER A 95 29.19 9.63 -7.48
C SER A 95 29.58 10.04 -6.05
N PHE A 96 30.70 10.79 -5.91
CA PHE A 96 31.07 11.41 -4.62
C PHE A 96 30.02 12.40 -4.12
N SER A 97 29.31 13.08 -5.02
CA SER A 97 28.23 13.99 -4.66
C SER A 97 27.06 13.26 -4.00
N ASP A 98 26.74 12.05 -4.47
CA ASP A 98 25.72 11.20 -3.86
C ASP A 98 26.11 10.76 -2.44
N GLN A 99 27.40 10.51 -2.21
CA GLN A 99 27.90 10.09 -0.90
C GLN A 99 27.82 11.21 0.16
N ASN A 100 27.91 12.46 -0.26
CA ASN A 100 27.93 13.63 0.62
C ASN A 100 26.55 14.23 0.89
N ASN A 101 25.52 13.72 0.26
CA ASN A 101 24.14 14.10 0.50
C ASN A 101 23.47 13.19 1.53
#